data_553b42f69ffd861ff6555bb752d098db
#
_entry.id   553b42f69ffd861ff6555bb752d098db
#
_cell.length_a   1.000
_cell.length_b   1.000
_cell.length_c   1.000
_cell.angle_alpha   90.00
_cell.angle_beta   90.00
_cell.angle_gamma   90.00
#
_symmetry.space_group_name_H-M   'P 1'
#
loop_
_entity.id
_entity.type
_entity.pdbx_description
1 polymer ?
#
loop_
_entity_poly.entity_id
_entity_poly.type
_entity_poly.pdbx_seq_one_letter_code
_entity_poly.pdbx_strand_id
1 'polypeptide(L)'
;GEFIGKDGLEKQYNDLLTGENGAKIIETDARGKTYSENIVNAPKQGTDLVTSIDAGIQKELFLLIKGLADSNSFTGGAGIIMDVRNGEIIASTSFPEYNSEVLSLGENKEVINGYLNDKRKAFLERDISGLYTPGSIVKPFFALAALAEGIIDPYKEILSTGSISIPNPYFPDQKTVFKDWRVNGWTNMMEALAVSSDIYFYEIGGGFEGQKGLGIAKLEQYAKLFGMDEKTGIDRPDEKSGVIPSPQW
;
A
#
# COMPACT_ATOMS: atom_id res chain seq x y z
N GLY A 1 30.47 11.98 -11.63
CA GLY A 1 29.71 12.19 -10.39
C GLY A 1 29.44 10.85 -9.74
N GLU A 2 29.22 10.84 -8.46
CA GLU A 2 28.84 9.64 -7.73
C GLU A 2 27.37 9.35 -7.96
N PHE A 3 27.03 8.12 -8.34
CA PHE A 3 25.65 7.68 -8.47
C PHE A 3 25.19 7.15 -7.11
N ILE A 4 24.10 7.69 -6.60
CA ILE A 4 23.53 7.30 -5.31
C ILE A 4 22.04 7.01 -5.51
N GLY A 5 21.59 5.83 -5.11
CA GLY A 5 20.19 5.46 -5.10
C GLY A 5 19.37 6.37 -4.17
N LYS A 6 18.34 7.02 -4.70
CA LYS A 6 17.53 7.99 -3.96
C LYS A 6 16.20 7.43 -3.51
N ASP A 7 15.69 6.43 -4.20
CA ASP A 7 14.36 5.86 -3.98
C ASP A 7 14.29 4.40 -4.45
N GLY A 8 13.26 3.69 -4.03
CA GLY A 8 12.95 2.33 -4.46
C GLY A 8 14.08 1.33 -4.23
N LEU A 9 14.25 0.41 -5.16
CA LEU A 9 15.28 -0.63 -5.09
C LEU A 9 16.71 -0.06 -5.20
N GLU A 10 16.91 1.03 -5.92
CA GLU A 10 18.22 1.67 -6.00
C GLU A 10 18.67 2.21 -4.64
N LYS A 11 17.75 2.78 -3.84
CA LYS A 11 18.04 3.23 -2.46
C LYS A 11 18.28 2.04 -1.53
N GLN A 12 17.43 1.02 -1.62
CA GLN A 12 17.51 -0.17 -0.76
C GLN A 12 18.81 -0.93 -0.96
N TYR A 13 19.23 -1.08 -2.20
CA TYR A 13 20.42 -1.85 -2.58
C TYR A 13 21.59 -0.99 -3.05
N ASN A 14 21.62 0.28 -2.59
CA ASN A 14 22.65 1.25 -3.02
C ASN A 14 24.08 0.68 -2.89
N ASP A 15 24.42 0.09 -1.75
CA ASP A 15 25.76 -0.43 -1.46
C ASP A 15 26.13 -1.61 -2.37
N LEU A 16 25.15 -2.39 -2.84
CA LEU A 16 25.34 -3.48 -3.77
C LEU A 16 25.53 -2.99 -5.21
N LEU A 17 24.70 -2.01 -5.60
CA LEU A 17 24.64 -1.48 -6.96
C LEU A 17 25.74 -0.46 -7.25
N THR A 18 26.16 0.31 -6.24
CA THR A 18 27.19 1.31 -6.35
C THR A 18 28.55 0.62 -6.32
N GLY A 19 29.29 0.70 -7.41
CA GLY A 19 30.67 0.21 -7.45
C GLY A 19 31.63 1.11 -6.67
N GLU A 20 32.90 0.86 -6.82
CA GLU A 20 33.96 1.72 -6.26
C GLU A 20 34.44 2.69 -7.34
N ASN A 21 34.42 3.99 -7.04
CA ASN A 21 34.91 5.00 -7.97
C ASN A 21 36.43 4.87 -8.14
N GLY A 22 36.88 4.89 -9.38
CA GLY A 22 38.30 5.00 -9.69
C GLY A 22 38.80 6.42 -9.43
N ALA A 23 40.09 6.53 -9.16
CA ALA A 23 40.78 7.81 -9.04
C ALA A 23 41.96 7.85 -10.03
N LYS A 24 42.08 8.95 -10.79
CA LYS A 24 43.22 9.24 -11.62
C LYS A 24 43.77 10.61 -11.34
N ILE A 25 45.10 10.73 -11.40
CA ILE A 25 45.82 12.01 -11.34
C ILE A 25 46.13 12.41 -12.77
N ILE A 26 45.74 13.63 -13.14
CA ILE A 26 46.06 14.23 -14.44
C ILE A 26 46.92 15.47 -14.17
N GLU A 27 48.10 15.47 -14.72
CA GLU A 27 49.01 16.62 -14.69
C GLU A 27 48.79 17.43 -15.97
N THR A 28 48.48 18.73 -15.81
CA THR A 28 48.26 19.64 -16.93
C THR A 28 49.18 20.84 -16.86
N ASP A 29 49.53 21.43 -18.03
CA ASP A 29 50.20 22.73 -18.07
C ASP A 29 49.21 23.89 -17.80
N ALA A 30 49.72 25.11 -17.75
CA ALA A 30 48.95 26.32 -17.56
C ALA A 30 47.90 26.58 -18.66
N ARG A 31 48.00 25.87 -19.80
CA ARG A 31 47.06 25.94 -20.93
C ARG A 31 46.09 24.78 -20.97
N GLY A 32 46.08 23.92 -19.92
CA GLY A 32 45.20 22.76 -19.82
C GLY A 32 45.62 21.52 -20.63
N LYS A 33 46.83 21.51 -21.19
CA LYS A 33 47.35 20.35 -21.93
C LYS A 33 47.87 19.30 -20.95
N THR A 34 47.37 18.06 -21.07
CA THR A 34 47.76 16.93 -20.22
C THR A 34 49.17 16.46 -20.56
N TYR A 35 50.06 16.35 -19.57
CA TYR A 35 51.40 15.79 -19.66
C TYR A 35 51.49 14.37 -19.17
N SER A 36 50.72 14.05 -18.12
CA SER A 36 50.77 12.74 -17.49
C SER A 36 49.38 12.38 -17.00
N GLU A 37 49.06 11.11 -17.05
CA GLU A 37 47.82 10.53 -16.54
C GLU A 37 48.16 9.23 -15.82
N ASN A 38 47.94 9.19 -14.50
CA ASN A 38 48.20 8.04 -13.67
C ASN A 38 46.92 7.60 -12.96
N ILE A 39 46.57 6.32 -13.13
CA ILE A 39 45.45 5.70 -12.41
C ILE A 39 45.92 5.34 -11.01
N VAL A 40 45.34 5.96 -9.99
CA VAL A 40 45.61 5.66 -8.57
C VAL A 40 44.83 4.41 -8.15
N ASN A 41 43.54 4.39 -8.45
CA ASN A 41 42.68 3.25 -8.23
C ASN A 41 41.84 2.98 -9.48
N ALA A 42 41.77 1.73 -9.93
CA ALA A 42 40.85 1.35 -10.99
C ALA A 42 39.39 1.34 -10.45
N PRO A 43 38.43 1.81 -11.26
CA PRO A 43 37.01 1.70 -10.87
C PRO A 43 36.61 0.23 -10.80
N LYS A 44 35.75 -0.11 -9.83
CA LYS A 44 35.11 -1.41 -9.76
C LYS A 44 33.61 -1.26 -10.01
N GLN A 45 33.07 -2.09 -10.86
CA GLN A 45 31.63 -2.10 -11.16
C GLN A 45 30.86 -2.64 -9.96
N GLY A 46 29.66 -2.13 -9.71
CA GLY A 46 28.71 -2.71 -8.76
C GLY A 46 28.17 -4.06 -9.22
N THR A 47 27.43 -4.70 -8.36
CA THR A 47 26.86 -6.02 -8.63
C THR A 47 25.47 -5.89 -9.25
N ASP A 48 25.11 -6.81 -10.14
CA ASP A 48 23.76 -6.89 -10.71
C ASP A 48 22.76 -7.32 -9.63
N LEU A 49 21.60 -6.67 -9.60
CA LEU A 49 20.46 -7.06 -8.76
C LEU A 49 19.47 -7.86 -9.60
N VAL A 50 19.30 -9.14 -9.27
CA VAL A 50 18.27 -10.00 -9.88
C VAL A 50 17.05 -10.00 -8.98
N THR A 51 15.90 -9.62 -9.55
CA THR A 51 14.61 -9.54 -8.83
C THR A 51 13.64 -10.62 -9.30
N SER A 52 12.58 -10.84 -8.51
CA SER A 52 11.45 -11.72 -8.88
C SER A 52 10.42 -11.06 -9.81
N ILE A 53 10.63 -9.77 -10.14
CA ILE A 53 9.70 -9.01 -10.97
C ILE A 53 9.68 -9.52 -12.41
N ASP A 54 8.49 -9.86 -12.92
CA ASP A 54 8.24 -10.08 -14.34
C ASP A 54 7.91 -8.75 -15.02
N ALA A 55 8.79 -8.28 -15.87
CA ALA A 55 8.65 -6.98 -16.54
C ALA A 55 7.40 -6.89 -17.42
N GLY A 56 6.97 -8.01 -18.03
CA GLY A 56 5.75 -8.06 -18.83
C GLY A 56 4.50 -7.89 -17.97
N ILE A 57 4.40 -8.65 -16.90
CA ILE A 57 3.28 -8.57 -15.94
C ILE A 57 3.26 -7.19 -15.25
N GLN A 58 4.41 -6.68 -14.84
CA GLN A 58 4.55 -5.34 -14.25
C GLN A 58 3.99 -4.26 -15.17
N LYS A 59 4.38 -4.27 -16.45
CA LYS A 59 3.91 -3.31 -17.44
C LYS A 59 2.40 -3.40 -17.66
N GLU A 60 1.87 -4.60 -17.82
CA GLU A 60 0.42 -4.78 -18.03
C GLU A 60 -0.38 -4.35 -16.80
N LEU A 61 0.07 -4.69 -15.59
CA LEU A 61 -0.55 -4.25 -14.35
C LEU A 61 -0.62 -2.72 -14.27
N PHE A 62 0.49 -2.03 -14.58
CA PHE A 62 0.53 -0.57 -14.62
C PHE A 62 -0.46 0.00 -15.63
N LEU A 63 -0.49 -0.53 -16.86
CA LEU A 63 -1.38 -0.05 -17.92
C LEU A 63 -2.86 -0.23 -17.54
N LEU A 64 -3.21 -1.34 -16.91
CA LEU A 64 -4.57 -1.59 -16.42
C LEU A 64 -4.97 -0.61 -15.32
N ILE A 65 -4.11 -0.39 -14.33
CA ILE A 65 -4.37 0.57 -13.24
C ILE A 65 -4.50 1.98 -13.79
N LYS A 66 -3.57 2.38 -14.68
CA LYS A 66 -3.63 3.69 -15.34
C LYS A 66 -4.92 3.87 -16.13
N GLY A 67 -5.30 2.88 -16.96
CA GLY A 67 -6.53 2.93 -17.76
C GLY A 67 -7.78 3.04 -16.89
N LEU A 68 -7.83 2.28 -15.78
CA LEU A 68 -8.92 2.35 -14.82
C LEU A 68 -8.99 3.70 -14.10
N ALA A 69 -7.85 4.24 -13.71
CA ALA A 69 -7.78 5.56 -13.06
C ALA A 69 -8.22 6.68 -14.00
N ASP A 70 -7.74 6.67 -15.24
CA ASP A 70 -8.08 7.68 -16.24
C ASP A 70 -9.58 7.61 -16.62
N SER A 71 -10.15 6.41 -16.80
CA SER A 71 -11.56 6.24 -17.19
C SER A 71 -12.55 6.60 -16.09
N ASN A 72 -12.15 6.52 -14.82
CA ASN A 72 -13.02 6.82 -13.67
C ASN A 72 -12.62 8.11 -12.94
N SER A 73 -11.69 8.89 -13.48
CA SER A 73 -11.18 10.13 -12.85
C SER A 73 -10.61 9.89 -11.44
N PHE A 74 -10.00 8.73 -11.19
CA PHE A 74 -9.32 8.46 -9.93
C PHE A 74 -7.98 9.18 -9.88
N THR A 75 -7.62 9.66 -8.70
CA THR A 75 -6.37 10.40 -8.50
C THR A 75 -5.13 9.50 -8.50
N GLY A 76 -5.30 8.19 -8.36
CA GLY A 76 -4.22 7.23 -8.38
C GLY A 76 -4.71 5.81 -8.09
N GLY A 77 -3.78 4.87 -8.19
CA GLY A 77 -4.02 3.47 -7.90
C GLY A 77 -2.70 2.74 -7.66
N ALA A 78 -2.78 1.54 -7.08
CA ALA A 78 -1.65 0.66 -6.88
C ALA A 78 -2.07 -0.79 -7.06
N GLY A 79 -1.11 -1.65 -7.39
CA GLY A 79 -1.34 -3.08 -7.51
C GLY A 79 -0.08 -3.87 -7.21
N ILE A 80 -0.27 -5.01 -6.55
CA ILE A 80 0.79 -5.98 -6.24
C ILE A 80 0.31 -7.35 -6.68
N ILE A 81 1.18 -8.10 -7.32
CA ILE A 81 1.01 -9.52 -7.62
C ILE A 81 2.12 -10.28 -6.92
N MET A 82 1.73 -11.19 -6.03
CA MET A 82 2.64 -11.97 -5.20
C MET A 82 2.39 -13.47 -5.38
N ASP A 83 3.46 -14.25 -5.46
CA ASP A 83 3.37 -15.70 -5.34
C ASP A 83 3.18 -16.08 -3.87
N VAL A 84 1.97 -16.55 -3.52
CA VAL A 84 1.59 -16.89 -2.13
C VAL A 84 2.33 -18.12 -1.58
N ARG A 85 3.07 -18.86 -2.42
CA ARG A 85 3.83 -20.06 -2.00
C ARG A 85 5.15 -19.72 -1.34
N ASN A 86 5.76 -18.59 -1.75
CA ASN A 86 7.11 -18.20 -1.33
C ASN A 86 7.24 -16.72 -0.96
N GLY A 87 6.20 -15.90 -1.24
CA GLY A 87 6.20 -14.46 -0.97
C GLY A 87 6.89 -13.59 -2.02
N GLU A 88 7.35 -14.16 -3.14
CA GLU A 88 7.98 -13.39 -4.21
C GLU A 88 7.01 -12.41 -4.86
N ILE A 89 7.44 -11.16 -5.00
CA ILE A 89 6.68 -10.12 -5.70
C ILE A 89 6.93 -10.25 -7.20
N ILE A 90 5.90 -10.62 -7.93
CA ILE A 90 5.95 -10.76 -9.40
C ILE A 90 5.74 -9.42 -10.09
N ALA A 91 4.92 -8.55 -9.51
CA ALA A 91 4.71 -7.19 -9.98
C ALA A 91 4.28 -6.29 -8.83
N SER A 92 4.73 -5.04 -8.82
CA SER A 92 4.34 -4.01 -7.85
C SER A 92 4.39 -2.65 -8.54
N THR A 93 3.28 -1.91 -8.55
CA THR A 93 3.19 -0.66 -9.29
C THR A 93 2.29 0.35 -8.58
N SER A 94 2.62 1.61 -8.77
CA SER A 94 1.88 2.78 -8.26
C SER A 94 1.62 3.77 -9.40
N PHE A 95 0.39 4.25 -9.53
CA PHE A 95 0.00 5.27 -10.50
C PHE A 95 -0.50 6.53 -9.78
N PRO A 96 -0.18 7.76 -10.23
CA PRO A 96 0.81 8.05 -11.29
C PRO A 96 2.23 7.76 -10.83
N GLU A 97 3.11 7.53 -11.79
CA GLU A 97 4.55 7.40 -11.59
C GLU A 97 5.30 8.60 -12.19
N TYR A 98 6.57 8.70 -11.87
CA TYR A 98 7.50 9.65 -12.48
C TYR A 98 8.52 8.92 -13.36
N ASN A 99 9.14 9.63 -14.29
CA ASN A 99 10.24 9.09 -15.06
C ASN A 99 11.56 9.30 -14.29
N SER A 100 12.16 8.20 -13.83
CA SER A 100 13.40 8.21 -13.04
C SER A 100 14.60 8.78 -13.82
N GLU A 101 14.66 8.56 -15.13
CA GLU A 101 15.73 9.10 -15.98
C GLU A 101 15.69 10.63 -16.02
N VAL A 102 14.49 11.22 -16.16
CA VAL A 102 14.31 12.69 -16.13
C VAL A 102 14.78 13.28 -14.80
N LEU A 103 14.51 12.58 -13.68
CA LEU A 103 14.98 13.03 -12.36
C LEU A 103 16.48 12.88 -12.21
N SER A 104 17.07 11.76 -12.67
CA SER A 104 18.50 11.49 -12.56
C SER A 104 19.34 12.46 -13.38
N LEU A 105 18.90 12.80 -14.59
CA LEU A 105 19.58 13.77 -15.45
C LEU A 105 19.40 15.22 -14.96
N GLY A 106 18.26 15.55 -14.33
CA GLY A 106 17.97 16.88 -13.83
C GLY A 106 17.81 17.96 -14.89
N GLU A 107 17.76 17.58 -16.16
CA GLU A 107 17.82 18.51 -17.29
C GLU A 107 16.49 19.19 -17.58
N ASN A 108 15.37 18.48 -17.45
CA ASN A 108 14.05 19.00 -17.74
C ASN A 108 13.34 19.52 -16.48
N LYS A 109 13.69 20.75 -16.06
CA LYS A 109 13.13 21.38 -14.86
C LYS A 109 11.61 21.56 -14.92
N GLU A 110 11.04 21.77 -16.10
CA GLU A 110 9.60 21.95 -16.27
C GLU A 110 8.84 20.64 -15.93
N VAL A 111 9.30 19.50 -16.46
CA VAL A 111 8.73 18.19 -16.17
C VAL A 111 8.91 17.83 -14.69
N ILE A 112 10.09 18.10 -14.12
CA ILE A 112 10.36 17.85 -12.69
C ILE A 112 9.42 18.68 -11.81
N ASN A 113 9.25 19.97 -12.12
CA ASN A 113 8.30 20.82 -11.41
C ASN A 113 6.84 20.35 -11.61
N GLY A 114 6.52 19.77 -12.78
CA GLY A 114 5.23 19.12 -13.02
C GLY A 114 4.98 17.98 -12.03
N TYR A 115 5.95 17.08 -11.83
CA TYR A 115 5.84 16.00 -10.84
C TYR A 115 5.71 16.52 -9.40
N LEU A 116 6.51 17.54 -9.02
CA LEU A 116 6.49 18.12 -7.67
C LEU A 116 5.14 18.78 -7.34
N ASN A 117 4.48 19.38 -8.33
CA ASN A 117 3.22 20.09 -8.17
C ASN A 117 1.99 19.24 -8.53
N ASP A 118 2.16 17.99 -8.96
CA ASP A 118 1.04 17.11 -9.30
C ASP A 118 0.24 16.78 -8.04
N LYS A 119 -1.01 17.24 -8.00
CA LYS A 119 -1.95 16.97 -6.90
C LYS A 119 -2.18 15.46 -6.68
N ARG A 120 -1.92 14.67 -7.70
CA ARG A 120 -2.00 13.20 -7.63
C ARG A 120 -0.81 12.56 -6.92
N LYS A 121 0.22 13.37 -6.52
CA LYS A 121 1.39 12.92 -5.75
C LYS A 121 2.15 11.78 -6.45
N ALA A 122 2.79 12.09 -7.58
CA ALA A 122 3.54 11.10 -8.36
C ALA A 122 4.68 10.41 -7.59
N PHE A 123 5.26 11.07 -6.57
CA PHE A 123 6.29 10.49 -5.70
C PHE A 123 5.74 9.60 -4.57
N LEU A 124 4.42 9.45 -4.44
CA LEU A 124 3.87 8.54 -3.44
C LEU A 124 3.85 7.11 -3.97
N GLU A 125 4.69 6.26 -3.44
CA GLU A 125 4.62 4.81 -3.66
C GLU A 125 3.42 4.24 -2.91
N ARG A 126 2.29 4.16 -3.61
CA ARG A 126 1.00 3.79 -3.02
C ARG A 126 0.93 2.34 -2.58
N ASP A 127 1.70 1.49 -3.25
CA ASP A 127 1.85 0.07 -2.97
C ASP A 127 2.66 -0.21 -1.70
N ILE A 128 3.54 0.73 -1.28
CA ILE A 128 4.45 0.56 -0.15
C ILE A 128 4.14 1.51 1.01
N SER A 129 3.94 2.79 0.69
CA SER A 129 3.80 3.86 1.69
C SER A 129 2.38 4.39 1.84
N GLY A 130 1.45 3.98 0.95
CA GLY A 130 0.08 4.45 0.98
C GLY A 130 -0.73 3.79 2.10
N LEU A 131 -1.39 4.59 2.92
CA LEU A 131 -2.33 4.12 3.94
C LEU A 131 -3.77 4.39 3.49
N TYR A 132 -4.56 3.33 3.33
CA TYR A 132 -5.92 3.40 2.80
C TYR A 132 -6.88 2.68 3.71
N THR A 133 -8.12 3.18 3.77
CA THR A 133 -9.21 2.45 4.43
C THR A 133 -9.52 1.19 3.63
N PRO A 134 -9.36 -0.01 4.22
CA PRO A 134 -9.44 -1.27 3.48
C PRO A 134 -10.85 -1.60 2.98
N GLY A 135 -11.89 -1.06 3.61
CA GLY A 135 -13.28 -1.35 3.28
C GLY A 135 -13.65 -2.82 3.53
N SER A 136 -14.50 -3.37 2.68
CA SER A 136 -15.09 -4.70 2.87
C SER A 136 -14.11 -5.88 2.78
N ILE A 137 -12.88 -5.68 2.34
CA ILE A 137 -11.87 -6.77 2.30
C ILE A 137 -11.48 -7.28 3.68
N VAL A 138 -11.77 -6.53 4.75
CA VAL A 138 -11.53 -6.98 6.13
C VAL A 138 -12.64 -7.86 6.70
N LYS A 139 -13.81 -7.93 6.06
CA LYS A 139 -14.97 -8.69 6.55
C LYS A 139 -14.68 -10.17 6.80
N PRO A 140 -13.96 -10.91 5.93
CA PRO A 140 -13.61 -12.31 6.18
C PRO A 140 -12.82 -12.51 7.48
N PHE A 141 -11.91 -11.60 7.81
CA PHE A 141 -11.12 -11.67 9.05
C PHE A 141 -11.97 -11.45 10.29
N PHE A 142 -12.90 -10.50 10.24
CA PHE A 142 -13.81 -10.24 11.36
C PHE A 142 -14.94 -11.28 11.45
N ALA A 143 -15.35 -11.90 10.35
CA ALA A 143 -16.21 -13.08 10.37
C ALA A 143 -15.53 -14.22 11.13
N LEU A 144 -14.25 -14.51 10.83
CA LEU A 144 -13.46 -15.51 11.54
C LEU A 144 -13.34 -15.17 13.03
N ALA A 145 -13.07 -13.91 13.36
CA ALA A 145 -13.03 -13.43 14.75
C ALA A 145 -14.36 -13.67 15.49
N ALA A 146 -15.49 -13.34 14.86
CA ALA A 146 -16.80 -13.53 15.44
C ALA A 146 -17.13 -15.02 15.69
N LEU A 147 -16.72 -15.90 14.80
CA LEU A 147 -16.85 -17.35 14.98
C LEU A 147 -15.95 -17.86 16.10
N ALA A 148 -14.68 -17.45 16.12
CA ALA A 148 -13.72 -17.87 17.14
C ALA A 148 -14.13 -17.45 18.57
N GLU A 149 -14.74 -16.27 18.70
CA GLU A 149 -15.25 -15.75 19.98
C GLU A 149 -16.68 -16.20 20.32
N GLY A 150 -17.31 -17.02 19.47
CA GLY A 150 -18.68 -17.49 19.68
C GLY A 150 -19.72 -16.36 19.72
N ILE A 151 -19.44 -15.27 18.98
CA ILE A 151 -20.33 -14.09 18.93
C ILE A 151 -21.63 -14.42 18.20
N ILE A 152 -21.54 -15.25 17.18
CA ILE A 152 -22.68 -15.61 16.33
C ILE A 152 -22.49 -17.02 15.76
N ASP A 153 -23.61 -17.74 15.61
CA ASP A 153 -23.69 -18.93 14.79
C ASP A 153 -23.63 -18.55 13.30
N PRO A 154 -22.83 -19.21 12.44
CA PRO A 154 -22.68 -18.85 11.03
C PRO A 154 -23.98 -18.97 10.21
N TYR A 155 -24.95 -19.73 10.68
CA TYR A 155 -26.27 -19.88 10.05
C TYR A 155 -27.32 -18.91 10.60
N LYS A 156 -26.99 -18.18 11.68
CA LYS A 156 -27.89 -17.14 12.20
C LYS A 156 -28.05 -16.02 11.19
N GLU A 157 -29.30 -15.72 10.87
CA GLU A 157 -29.65 -14.62 9.96
C GLU A 157 -29.77 -13.31 10.73
N ILE A 158 -29.31 -12.23 10.09
CA ILE A 158 -29.50 -10.82 10.51
C ILE A 158 -30.25 -10.11 9.39
N LEU A 159 -31.21 -9.26 9.76
CA LEU A 159 -32.01 -8.51 8.81
C LEU A 159 -31.35 -7.18 8.45
N SER A 160 -30.89 -7.02 7.22
CA SER A 160 -30.46 -5.74 6.68
C SER A 160 -31.64 -5.01 6.01
N THR A 161 -32.16 -3.99 6.69
CA THR A 161 -33.18 -3.07 6.16
C THR A 161 -32.56 -1.89 5.39
N GLY A 162 -31.23 -1.90 5.18
CA GLY A 162 -30.47 -0.84 4.53
C GLY A 162 -29.85 0.18 5.47
N SER A 163 -30.19 0.18 6.76
CA SER A 163 -29.52 1.00 7.78
C SER A 163 -29.85 0.54 9.19
N ILE A 164 -28.92 0.82 10.11
CA ILE A 164 -29.17 0.78 11.57
C ILE A 164 -28.97 2.16 12.17
N SER A 165 -29.67 2.45 13.27
CA SER A 165 -29.58 3.73 13.97
C SER A 165 -29.20 3.50 15.42
N ILE A 166 -28.09 4.09 15.85
CA ILE A 166 -27.54 3.96 17.19
C ILE A 166 -27.64 5.34 17.88
N PRO A 167 -28.11 5.42 19.13
CA PRO A 167 -28.09 6.68 19.89
C PRO A 167 -26.67 7.24 19.94
N ASN A 168 -26.53 8.55 19.70
CA ASN A 168 -25.23 9.20 19.82
C ASN A 168 -24.86 9.30 21.31
N PRO A 169 -23.72 8.78 21.77
CA PRO A 169 -23.33 8.77 23.17
C PRO A 169 -23.16 10.18 23.78
N TYR A 170 -22.86 11.17 22.94
CA TYR A 170 -22.68 12.57 23.38
C TYR A 170 -23.94 13.42 23.22
N PHE A 171 -24.86 13.01 22.35
CA PHE A 171 -26.11 13.70 22.06
C PHE A 171 -27.24 12.67 22.00
N PRO A 172 -27.78 12.22 23.15
CA PRO A 172 -28.76 11.10 23.22
C PRO A 172 -30.04 11.32 22.39
N ASP A 173 -30.42 12.57 22.17
CA ASP A 173 -31.57 12.94 21.33
C ASP A 173 -31.30 12.80 19.83
N GLN A 174 -30.03 12.58 19.44
CA GLN A 174 -29.62 12.38 18.07
C GLN A 174 -29.22 10.91 17.86
N LYS A 175 -29.52 10.39 16.66
CA LYS A 175 -29.13 9.06 16.27
C LYS A 175 -28.07 9.15 15.17
N THR A 176 -27.00 8.35 15.29
CA THR A 176 -26.06 8.12 14.23
C THR A 176 -26.60 6.99 13.36
N VAL A 177 -26.75 7.25 12.06
CA VAL A 177 -27.27 6.28 11.09
C VAL A 177 -26.11 5.65 10.34
N PHE A 178 -26.00 4.33 10.41
CA PHE A 178 -25.05 3.53 9.64
C PHE A 178 -25.81 2.86 8.51
N LYS A 179 -25.41 3.15 7.27
CA LYS A 179 -26.08 2.65 6.07
C LYS A 179 -25.38 1.43 5.52
N ASP A 180 -26.16 0.50 4.97
CA ASP A 180 -25.69 -0.50 4.02
C ASP A 180 -25.69 0.11 2.60
N TRP A 181 -24.99 -0.49 1.68
CA TRP A 181 -24.96 -0.04 0.29
C TRP A 181 -26.26 -0.37 -0.45
N ARG A 182 -27.06 -1.31 0.08
CA ARG A 182 -28.44 -1.63 -0.35
C ARG A 182 -29.20 -2.33 0.78
N VAL A 183 -30.48 -2.57 0.57
CA VAL A 183 -31.29 -3.49 1.38
C VAL A 183 -30.93 -4.92 0.98
N ASN A 184 -30.35 -5.69 1.89
CA ASN A 184 -29.95 -7.09 1.64
C ASN A 184 -30.97 -8.13 2.14
N GLY A 185 -31.93 -7.72 3.00
CA GLY A 185 -32.88 -8.65 3.62
C GLY A 185 -32.23 -9.52 4.70
N TRP A 186 -32.79 -10.70 4.92
CA TRP A 186 -32.22 -11.70 5.83
C TRP A 186 -30.98 -12.33 5.19
N THR A 187 -29.86 -12.34 5.90
CA THR A 187 -28.59 -12.94 5.46
C THR A 187 -27.91 -13.63 6.62
N ASN A 188 -27.44 -14.84 6.39
CA ASN A 188 -26.47 -15.52 7.26
C ASN A 188 -25.03 -15.06 6.93
N MET A 189 -24.02 -15.57 7.64
CA MET A 189 -22.64 -15.12 7.47
C MET A 189 -22.09 -15.32 6.04
N MET A 190 -22.38 -16.45 5.41
CA MET A 190 -21.91 -16.72 4.04
C MET A 190 -22.55 -15.80 3.03
N GLU A 191 -23.87 -15.59 3.14
CA GLU A 191 -24.61 -14.66 2.30
C GLU A 191 -24.18 -13.23 2.54
N ALA A 192 -23.97 -12.82 3.80
CA ALA A 192 -23.48 -11.49 4.15
C ALA A 192 -22.08 -11.19 3.57
N LEU A 193 -21.19 -12.18 3.54
CA LEU A 193 -19.91 -12.06 2.84
C LEU A 193 -20.10 -11.96 1.33
N ALA A 194 -20.95 -12.80 0.75
CA ALA A 194 -21.19 -12.84 -0.70
C ALA A 194 -21.80 -11.54 -1.23
N VAL A 195 -22.74 -10.94 -0.49
CA VAL A 195 -23.38 -9.68 -0.87
C VAL A 195 -22.69 -8.46 -0.23
N SER A 196 -21.65 -8.68 0.55
CA SER A 196 -20.93 -7.62 1.29
C SER A 196 -21.84 -6.76 2.16
N SER A 197 -22.77 -7.36 2.94
CA SER A 197 -23.67 -6.62 3.81
C SER A 197 -22.90 -5.87 4.91
N ASP A 198 -23.05 -4.55 4.97
CA ASP A 198 -22.43 -3.75 6.02
C ASP A 198 -23.18 -3.91 7.35
N ILE A 199 -24.51 -4.02 7.31
CA ILE A 199 -25.33 -4.17 8.51
C ILE A 199 -24.94 -5.43 9.28
N TYR A 200 -24.78 -6.57 8.60
CA TYR A 200 -24.35 -7.80 9.25
C TYR A 200 -23.06 -7.61 10.02
N PHE A 201 -22.08 -6.95 9.41
CA PHE A 201 -20.76 -6.70 10.01
C PHE A 201 -20.76 -5.58 11.05
N TYR A 202 -21.64 -4.59 10.97
CA TYR A 202 -21.86 -3.64 12.07
C TYR A 202 -22.40 -4.33 13.31
N GLU A 203 -23.34 -5.25 13.16
CA GLU A 203 -23.95 -5.95 14.29
C GLU A 203 -23.00 -6.93 14.96
N ILE A 204 -22.28 -7.77 14.20
CA ILE A 204 -21.30 -8.71 14.79
C ILE A 204 -20.02 -8.00 15.25
N GLY A 205 -19.69 -6.84 14.71
CA GLY A 205 -18.56 -6.02 15.13
C GLY A 205 -18.82 -5.18 16.36
N GLY A 206 -19.83 -4.32 16.29
CA GLY A 206 -20.17 -3.37 17.35
C GLY A 206 -21.25 -3.82 18.33
N GLY A 207 -22.10 -4.74 17.90
CA GLY A 207 -23.33 -5.12 18.60
C GLY A 207 -24.51 -4.21 18.25
N PHE A 208 -25.72 -4.78 18.17
CA PHE A 208 -26.92 -4.02 17.95
C PHE A 208 -28.15 -4.78 18.51
N GLU A 209 -29.01 -4.09 19.25
CA GLU A 209 -30.18 -4.70 19.90
C GLU A 209 -29.81 -5.97 20.68
N GLY A 210 -30.34 -7.12 20.28
CA GLY A 210 -30.06 -8.42 20.93
C GLY A 210 -28.80 -9.13 20.38
N GLN A 211 -28.14 -8.62 19.35
CA GLN A 211 -26.90 -9.19 18.81
C GLN A 211 -25.69 -8.64 19.55
N LYS A 212 -24.94 -9.54 20.19
CA LYS A 212 -23.64 -9.19 20.80
C LYS A 212 -22.61 -8.93 19.70
N GLY A 213 -21.78 -7.90 19.90
CA GLY A 213 -20.64 -7.60 19.01
C GLY A 213 -19.30 -8.03 19.60
N LEU A 214 -18.27 -8.09 18.74
CA LEU A 214 -16.86 -8.28 19.12
C LEU A 214 -16.35 -7.16 20.04
N GLY A 215 -16.73 -5.93 19.72
CA GLY A 215 -16.17 -4.73 20.33
C GLY A 215 -14.78 -4.37 19.85
N ILE A 216 -14.39 -3.11 20.05
CA ILE A 216 -13.15 -2.53 19.48
C ILE A 216 -11.89 -3.28 19.91
N ALA A 217 -11.82 -3.74 21.16
CA ALA A 217 -10.64 -4.45 21.66
C ALA A 217 -10.40 -5.80 20.97
N LYS A 218 -11.49 -6.54 20.66
CA LYS A 218 -11.36 -7.80 19.90
C LYS A 218 -11.09 -7.55 18.44
N LEU A 219 -11.71 -6.53 17.84
CA LEU A 219 -11.40 -6.13 16.46
C LEU A 219 -9.92 -5.76 16.32
N GLU A 220 -9.35 -4.98 17.25
CA GLU A 220 -7.93 -4.68 17.31
C GLU A 220 -7.09 -5.95 17.46
N GLN A 221 -7.42 -6.82 18.41
CA GLN A 221 -6.69 -8.04 18.68
C GLN A 221 -6.60 -8.92 17.43
N TYR A 222 -7.72 -9.18 16.77
CA TYR A 222 -7.74 -10.04 15.58
C TYR A 222 -7.07 -9.38 14.38
N ALA A 223 -7.22 -8.07 14.17
CA ALA A 223 -6.50 -7.36 13.12
C ALA A 223 -4.98 -7.50 13.29
N LYS A 224 -4.46 -7.42 14.52
CA LYS A 224 -3.04 -7.66 14.84
C LYS A 224 -2.60 -9.10 14.60
N LEU A 225 -3.45 -10.07 14.94
CA LEU A 225 -3.15 -11.48 14.65
C LEU A 225 -2.97 -11.77 13.16
N PHE A 226 -3.60 -10.97 12.29
CA PHE A 226 -3.40 -11.03 10.84
C PHE A 226 -2.31 -10.10 10.33
N GLY A 227 -1.52 -9.46 11.19
CA GLY A 227 -0.40 -8.61 10.83
C GLY A 227 -0.80 -7.28 10.19
N MET A 228 -2.04 -6.81 10.40
CA MET A 228 -2.56 -5.62 9.70
C MET A 228 -1.93 -4.30 10.17
N ASP A 229 -1.21 -4.28 11.31
CA ASP A 229 -0.50 -3.12 11.85
C ASP A 229 1.02 -3.24 11.75
N GLU A 230 1.52 -4.33 11.21
CA GLU A 230 2.94 -4.60 11.07
C GLU A 230 3.44 -4.31 9.66
N LYS A 231 4.75 -4.13 9.53
CA LYS A 231 5.42 -4.14 8.23
C LYS A 231 5.52 -5.58 7.73
N THR A 232 5.33 -5.77 6.44
CA THR A 232 5.42 -7.09 5.81
C THR A 232 6.86 -7.61 5.74
N GLY A 233 7.83 -6.69 5.82
CA GLY A 233 9.25 -6.99 5.65
C GLY A 233 9.68 -7.06 4.19
N ILE A 234 8.88 -6.47 3.29
CA ILE A 234 9.28 -6.31 1.89
C ILE A 234 10.61 -5.53 1.82
N ASP A 235 11.49 -5.96 0.95
CA ASP A 235 12.80 -5.35 0.75
C ASP A 235 12.75 -4.02 -0.05
N ARG A 236 11.80 -3.17 0.35
CA ARG A 236 11.60 -1.81 -0.17
C ARG A 236 11.72 -0.80 0.97
N PRO A 237 12.36 0.35 0.74
CA PRO A 237 12.43 1.40 1.75
C PRO A 237 11.05 2.03 1.97
N ASP A 238 10.90 2.71 3.10
CA ASP A 238 9.73 3.56 3.39
C ASP A 238 8.38 2.84 3.52
N GLU A 239 8.35 1.49 3.68
CA GLU A 239 7.15 0.74 4.02
C GLU A 239 6.50 1.30 5.28
N LYS A 240 5.19 1.51 5.25
CA LYS A 240 4.40 1.98 6.39
C LYS A 240 3.65 0.82 7.06
N SER A 241 3.67 0.83 8.38
CA SER A 241 2.78 -0.03 9.17
C SER A 241 1.32 0.44 9.02
N GLY A 242 0.38 -0.51 9.09
CA GLY A 242 -1.04 -0.18 9.14
C GLY A 242 -1.43 0.58 10.42
N VAL A 243 -2.60 1.20 10.39
CA VAL A 243 -3.20 1.87 11.56
C VAL A 243 -4.51 1.18 11.88
N ILE A 244 -4.57 0.55 13.06
CA ILE A 244 -5.76 -0.13 13.56
C ILE A 244 -6.38 0.73 14.66
N PRO A 245 -7.68 1.06 14.58
CA PRO A 245 -8.39 1.72 15.66
C PRO A 245 -8.32 0.91 16.96
N SER A 246 -8.05 1.57 18.06
CA SER A 246 -7.97 0.98 19.40
C SER A 246 -8.90 1.72 20.37
N PRO A 247 -9.14 1.18 21.58
CA PRO A 247 -9.90 1.90 22.61
C PRO A 247 -9.31 3.24 23.02
N GLN A 248 -8.03 3.48 22.76
CA GLN A 248 -7.31 4.72 23.06
C GLN A 248 -7.31 5.72 21.89
N TRP A 249 -7.79 5.33 20.74
CA TRP A 249 -7.85 6.14 19.51
C TRP A 249 -9.14 6.96 19.48
#